data_2feadbee52cadcf3a425300c9fc45b6b
#
_entry.id   2feadbee52cadcf3a425300c9fc45b6b
#
_cell.length_a   1.000
_cell.length_b   1.000
_cell.length_c   1.000
_cell.angle_alpha   90.00
_cell.angle_beta   90.00
_cell.angle_gamma   90.00
#
_symmetry.space_group_name_H-M   'P 1'
#
loop_
_entity.id
_entity.type
_entity.pdbx_description
1 polymer ?
#
loop_
_entity_poly.entity_id
_entity_poly.type
_entity_poly.pdbx_seq_one_letter_code
_entity_poly.pdbx_strand_id
1 'polypeptide(L)'
;MAKIILSAFADEYSADFCEQLEGMRGFGIDFVEVRGVDGKNVSALTPLEVVEAKNKLDYYGIGVSAIGSPVGKVKLDGDLDSHLDMAKRIFETANALNSRYVRMFSFYAPDGENILDHKERVFEELGKLKDLAKSHGVVLCHENEAKIYGDIPARCREIYDVFGGDIKTVFDMGNYVLEGVKPYPEAYGLLRDSIAYFHIKDSLSAGAIVPPGRGEANIKEILADHVKYAKDDFFVSIEPHLQLFSGLNALVGRSFDNPYKYNDAKEAFTDAVIKLKELLP
;
A
#
# COMPACT_ATOMS: atom_id res chain seq x y z
N MET A 1 -0.55 22.74 -11.39
CA MET A 1 -0.63 21.95 -10.17
C MET A 1 -0.79 20.49 -10.56
N ALA A 2 -0.13 19.59 -9.87
CA ALA A 2 -0.27 18.16 -10.06
C ALA A 2 -1.72 17.71 -9.81
N LYS A 3 -2.15 16.65 -10.50
CA LYS A 3 -3.49 16.07 -10.32
C LYS A 3 -3.41 14.83 -9.45
N ILE A 4 -4.43 14.65 -8.63
CA ILE A 4 -4.66 13.40 -7.92
C ILE A 4 -5.32 12.42 -8.88
N ILE A 5 -4.74 11.22 -8.99
CA ILE A 5 -5.31 10.10 -9.72
C ILE A 5 -5.77 9.08 -8.67
N LEU A 6 -7.09 8.86 -8.59
CA LEU A 6 -7.64 7.88 -7.64
C LEU A 6 -7.34 6.46 -8.08
N SER A 7 -6.96 5.65 -7.12
CA SER A 7 -6.78 4.22 -7.19
C SER A 7 -7.35 3.55 -5.95
N ALA A 8 -7.42 2.23 -5.92
CA ALA A 8 -7.97 1.52 -4.78
C ALA A 8 -7.48 0.08 -4.66
N PHE A 9 -7.42 -0.40 -3.42
CA PHE A 9 -7.44 -1.83 -3.11
C PHE A 9 -8.85 -2.37 -3.27
N ALA A 10 -9.22 -2.68 -4.51
CA ALA A 10 -10.59 -3.06 -4.86
C ALA A 10 -11.02 -4.41 -4.28
N ASP A 11 -10.08 -5.23 -3.82
CA ASP A 11 -10.33 -6.47 -3.08
C ASP A 11 -11.00 -6.24 -1.70
N GLU A 12 -11.00 -5.01 -1.21
CA GLU A 12 -11.80 -4.62 -0.04
C GLU A 12 -13.27 -4.34 -0.38
N TYR A 13 -13.60 -4.16 -1.66
CA TYR A 13 -14.99 -4.04 -2.14
C TYR A 13 -15.63 -5.39 -2.43
N SER A 14 -14.91 -6.29 -3.09
CA SER A 14 -15.36 -7.66 -3.39
C SER A 14 -14.18 -8.62 -3.59
N ALA A 15 -14.39 -9.91 -3.29
CA ALA A 15 -13.43 -10.96 -3.63
C ALA A 15 -13.43 -11.27 -5.14
N ASP A 16 -14.57 -11.14 -5.84
CA ASP A 16 -14.70 -11.33 -7.29
C ASP A 16 -14.07 -10.17 -8.05
N PHE A 17 -13.15 -10.47 -8.95
CA PHE A 17 -12.37 -9.43 -9.63
C PHE A 17 -13.22 -8.62 -10.64
N CYS A 18 -14.22 -9.23 -11.27
CA CYS A 18 -15.13 -8.47 -12.14
C CYS A 18 -15.96 -7.48 -11.31
N GLU A 19 -16.50 -7.90 -10.16
CA GLU A 19 -17.22 -6.98 -9.26
C GLU A 19 -16.33 -5.86 -8.74
N GLN A 20 -15.03 -6.15 -8.45
CA GLN A 20 -14.06 -5.12 -8.10
C GLN A 20 -14.02 -4.03 -9.19
N LEU A 21 -13.79 -4.44 -10.43
CA LEU A 21 -13.63 -3.51 -11.56
C LEU A 21 -14.92 -2.75 -11.88
N GLU A 22 -16.08 -3.42 -11.83
CA GLU A 22 -17.38 -2.77 -11.98
C GLU A 22 -17.63 -1.73 -10.89
N GLY A 23 -17.32 -2.07 -9.64
CA GLY A 23 -17.43 -1.13 -8.51
C GLY A 23 -16.56 0.10 -8.71
N MET A 24 -15.28 -0.08 -9.08
CA MET A 24 -14.36 1.04 -9.32
C MET A 24 -14.85 1.95 -10.45
N ARG A 25 -15.33 1.39 -11.56
CA ARG A 25 -15.95 2.17 -12.63
C ARG A 25 -17.17 2.94 -12.15
N GLY A 26 -18.03 2.31 -11.35
CA GLY A 26 -19.20 2.96 -10.74
C GLY A 26 -18.84 4.16 -9.87
N PHE A 27 -17.68 4.11 -9.22
CA PHE A 27 -17.13 5.22 -8.47
C PHE A 27 -16.38 6.25 -9.32
N GLY A 28 -16.15 6.02 -10.61
CA GLY A 28 -15.29 6.86 -11.45
C GLY A 28 -13.81 6.78 -11.04
N ILE A 29 -13.37 5.61 -10.60
CA ILE A 29 -11.98 5.28 -10.29
C ILE A 29 -11.43 4.44 -11.44
N ASP A 30 -10.45 4.99 -12.17
CA ASP A 30 -9.92 4.38 -13.40
C ASP A 30 -8.67 3.52 -13.16
N PHE A 31 -8.20 3.41 -11.92
CA PHE A 31 -7.02 2.63 -11.56
C PHE A 31 -7.27 1.77 -10.32
N VAL A 32 -6.60 0.62 -10.26
CA VAL A 32 -6.57 -0.25 -9.07
C VAL A 32 -5.13 -0.53 -8.63
N GLU A 33 -4.93 -0.67 -7.34
CA GLU A 33 -3.73 -1.28 -6.78
C GLU A 33 -4.04 -2.77 -6.56
N VAL A 34 -3.41 -3.63 -7.37
CA VAL A 34 -3.76 -5.06 -7.40
C VAL A 34 -3.09 -5.78 -6.24
N ARG A 35 -3.91 -6.23 -5.27
CA ARG A 35 -3.49 -7.09 -4.13
C ARG A 35 -4.19 -8.44 -4.18
N GLY A 36 -5.48 -8.45 -4.43
CA GLY A 36 -6.32 -9.64 -4.48
C GLY A 36 -7.10 -9.75 -5.79
N VAL A 37 -7.06 -10.93 -6.42
CA VAL A 37 -7.78 -11.27 -7.66
C VAL A 37 -8.51 -12.59 -7.44
N ASP A 38 -9.85 -12.57 -7.57
CA ASP A 38 -10.70 -13.76 -7.39
C ASP A 38 -10.40 -14.52 -6.09
N GLY A 39 -10.22 -13.77 -4.98
CA GLY A 39 -9.92 -14.30 -3.65
C GLY A 39 -8.49 -14.78 -3.42
N LYS A 40 -7.60 -14.66 -4.41
CA LYS A 40 -6.17 -15.00 -4.29
C LYS A 40 -5.32 -13.75 -4.14
N ASN A 41 -4.30 -13.82 -3.28
CA ASN A 41 -3.29 -12.78 -3.23
C ASN A 41 -2.46 -12.78 -4.53
N VAL A 42 -2.06 -11.60 -4.99
CA VAL A 42 -1.25 -11.41 -6.22
C VAL A 42 0.01 -12.28 -6.26
N SER A 43 0.61 -12.58 -5.10
CA SER A 43 1.79 -13.45 -4.99
C SER A 43 1.52 -14.94 -5.30
N ALA A 44 0.25 -15.35 -5.30
CA ALA A 44 -0.20 -16.72 -5.55
C ALA A 44 -0.81 -16.92 -6.93
N LEU A 45 -0.85 -15.87 -7.76
CA LEU A 45 -1.38 -15.98 -9.13
C LEU A 45 -0.44 -16.79 -10.02
N THR A 46 -1.02 -17.69 -10.80
CA THR A 46 -0.32 -18.37 -11.89
C THR A 46 -0.18 -17.43 -13.10
N PRO A 47 0.75 -17.69 -14.03
CA PRO A 47 0.87 -16.88 -15.25
C PRO A 47 -0.43 -16.81 -16.07
N LEU A 48 -1.25 -17.87 -16.10
CA LEU A 48 -2.53 -17.88 -16.77
C LEU A 48 -3.52 -16.93 -16.08
N GLU A 49 -3.62 -16.97 -14.76
CA GLU A 49 -4.50 -16.07 -14.00
C GLU A 49 -4.08 -14.60 -14.13
N VAL A 50 -2.79 -14.33 -14.30
CA VAL A 50 -2.30 -12.96 -14.59
C VAL A 50 -2.79 -12.50 -15.98
N VAL A 51 -2.75 -13.36 -16.99
CA VAL A 51 -3.28 -13.06 -18.32
C VAL A 51 -4.80 -12.83 -18.27
N GLU A 52 -5.53 -13.65 -17.53
CA GLU A 52 -6.98 -13.50 -17.33
C GLU A 52 -7.31 -12.18 -16.61
N ALA A 53 -6.57 -11.84 -15.55
CA ALA A 53 -6.72 -10.57 -14.86
C ALA A 53 -6.45 -9.37 -15.79
N LYS A 54 -5.39 -9.46 -16.62
CA LYS A 54 -5.09 -8.42 -17.63
C LYS A 54 -6.25 -8.24 -18.62
N ASN A 55 -6.82 -9.34 -19.13
CA ASN A 55 -7.96 -9.29 -20.05
C ASN A 55 -9.19 -8.64 -19.40
N LYS A 56 -9.47 -8.94 -18.11
CA LYS A 56 -10.54 -8.29 -17.36
C LYS A 56 -10.29 -6.79 -17.21
N LEU A 57 -9.07 -6.39 -16.80
CA LEU A 57 -8.67 -4.97 -16.69
C LEU A 57 -8.88 -4.22 -18.02
N ASP A 58 -8.45 -4.80 -19.14
CA ASP A 58 -8.59 -4.21 -20.47
C ASP A 58 -10.07 -4.10 -20.89
N TYR A 59 -10.88 -5.12 -20.60
CA TYR A 59 -12.32 -5.12 -20.89
C TYR A 59 -13.04 -4.00 -20.14
N TYR A 60 -12.72 -3.79 -18.87
CA TYR A 60 -13.29 -2.72 -18.04
C TYR A 60 -12.64 -1.36 -18.26
N GLY A 61 -11.52 -1.29 -18.99
CA GLY A 61 -10.76 -0.06 -19.22
C GLY A 61 -10.16 0.51 -17.94
N ILE A 62 -9.73 -0.36 -16.99
CA ILE A 62 -9.11 0.02 -15.73
C ILE A 62 -7.61 -0.24 -15.79
N GLY A 63 -6.82 0.77 -15.44
CA GLY A 63 -5.37 0.68 -15.32
C GLY A 63 -4.91 0.12 -13.96
N VAL A 64 -3.63 -0.24 -13.89
CA VAL A 64 -3.00 -0.66 -12.62
C VAL A 64 -2.04 0.43 -12.15
N SER A 65 -2.30 1.01 -10.98
CA SER A 65 -1.46 2.04 -10.37
C SER A 65 -0.20 1.45 -9.74
N ALA A 66 -0.37 0.34 -9.03
CA ALA A 66 0.69 -0.39 -8.35
C ALA A 66 0.28 -1.85 -8.11
N ILE A 67 1.26 -2.68 -7.80
CA ILE A 67 1.03 -4.02 -7.25
C ILE A 67 1.14 -3.96 -5.72
N GLY A 68 0.04 -4.20 -5.02
CA GLY A 68 -0.05 -4.26 -3.56
C GLY A 68 0.55 -5.56 -3.01
N SER A 69 1.85 -5.75 -3.16
CA SER A 69 2.54 -7.01 -2.92
C SER A 69 2.88 -7.24 -1.44
N PRO A 70 3.09 -8.51 -1.01
CA PRO A 70 3.61 -8.83 0.31
C PRO A 70 5.16 -8.89 0.36
N VAL A 71 5.87 -8.40 -0.66
CA VAL A 71 7.35 -8.40 -0.69
C VAL A 71 7.88 -7.67 0.55
N GLY A 72 8.80 -8.31 1.27
CA GLY A 72 9.35 -7.82 2.53
C GLY A 72 8.52 -8.16 3.78
N LYS A 73 7.30 -8.73 3.65
CA LYS A 73 6.52 -9.27 4.79
C LYS A 73 6.98 -10.70 5.13
N VAL A 74 8.22 -10.84 5.52
CA VAL A 74 8.85 -12.10 5.94
C VAL A 74 9.81 -11.80 7.10
N LYS A 75 10.03 -12.79 7.99
CA LYS A 75 11.04 -12.67 9.05
C LYS A 75 12.45 -12.84 8.46
N LEU A 76 13.43 -12.18 9.06
CA LEU A 76 14.83 -12.27 8.61
C LEU A 76 15.47 -13.65 8.81
N ASP A 77 14.92 -14.49 9.69
CA ASP A 77 15.31 -15.89 9.88
C ASP A 77 14.46 -16.87 9.06
N GLY A 78 13.53 -16.38 8.23
CA GLY A 78 12.71 -17.18 7.32
C GLY A 78 13.45 -17.58 6.03
N ASP A 79 12.71 -18.22 5.12
CA ASP A 79 13.22 -18.62 3.79
C ASP A 79 13.27 -17.40 2.85
N LEU A 80 14.37 -16.65 2.93
CA LEU A 80 14.59 -15.43 2.13
C LEU A 80 14.84 -15.75 0.65
N ASP A 81 15.38 -16.92 0.30
CA ASP A 81 15.57 -17.31 -1.09
C ASP A 81 14.23 -17.56 -1.79
N SER A 82 13.34 -18.34 -1.18
CA SER A 82 11.97 -18.51 -1.69
C SER A 82 11.19 -17.18 -1.74
N HIS A 83 11.48 -16.27 -0.81
CA HIS A 83 10.88 -14.92 -0.80
C HIS A 83 11.39 -14.07 -1.97
N LEU A 84 12.67 -14.15 -2.31
CA LEU A 84 13.24 -13.48 -3.47
C LEU A 84 12.67 -14.03 -4.79
N ASP A 85 12.48 -15.36 -4.88
CA ASP A 85 11.81 -16.00 -6.02
C ASP A 85 10.34 -15.56 -6.16
N MET A 86 9.62 -15.38 -5.03
CA MET A 86 8.27 -14.79 -5.04
C MET A 86 8.32 -13.35 -5.53
N ALA A 87 9.26 -12.54 -5.06
CA ALA A 87 9.41 -11.15 -5.50
C ALA A 87 9.64 -11.07 -7.01
N LYS A 88 10.48 -11.96 -7.57
CA LYS A 88 10.69 -12.05 -9.02
C LYS A 88 9.39 -12.27 -9.78
N ARG A 89 8.57 -13.25 -9.38
CA ARG A 89 7.26 -13.51 -10.02
C ARG A 89 6.32 -12.30 -9.92
N ILE A 90 6.36 -11.58 -8.79
CA ILE A 90 5.58 -10.34 -8.63
C ILE A 90 6.05 -9.25 -9.59
N PHE A 91 7.36 -9.11 -9.84
CA PHE A 91 7.88 -8.12 -10.79
C PHE A 91 7.52 -8.49 -12.23
N GLU A 92 7.52 -9.78 -12.57
CA GLU A 92 7.01 -10.28 -13.85
C GLU A 92 5.50 -10.00 -14.00
N THR A 93 4.71 -10.19 -12.94
CA THR A 93 3.28 -9.85 -12.89
C THR A 93 3.06 -8.34 -13.06
N ALA A 94 3.86 -7.50 -12.40
CA ALA A 94 3.77 -6.05 -12.55
C ALA A 94 3.96 -5.63 -14.01
N ASN A 95 4.97 -6.20 -14.68
CA ASN A 95 5.20 -5.95 -16.11
C ASN A 95 4.03 -6.43 -16.99
N ALA A 96 3.49 -7.62 -16.72
CA ALA A 96 2.35 -8.16 -17.47
C ALA A 96 1.09 -7.31 -17.31
N LEU A 97 0.90 -6.71 -16.14
CA LEU A 97 -0.24 -5.82 -15.85
C LEU A 97 0.04 -4.34 -16.16
N ASN A 98 1.18 -4.01 -16.76
CA ASN A 98 1.63 -2.65 -17.06
C ASN A 98 1.73 -1.74 -15.83
N SER A 99 2.10 -2.29 -14.67
CA SER A 99 2.34 -1.52 -13.46
C SER A 99 3.82 -1.17 -13.32
N ARG A 100 4.10 0.11 -13.07
CA ARG A 100 5.45 0.57 -12.78
C ARG A 100 5.85 0.35 -11.32
N TYR A 101 4.89 0.46 -10.41
CA TYR A 101 5.12 0.45 -8.96
C TYR A 101 4.79 -0.89 -8.36
N VAL A 102 5.63 -1.33 -7.42
CA VAL A 102 5.41 -2.50 -6.58
C VAL A 102 5.60 -2.08 -5.13
N ARG A 103 4.53 -2.15 -4.34
CA ARG A 103 4.62 -1.94 -2.90
C ARG A 103 5.44 -3.05 -2.25
N MET A 104 6.24 -2.67 -1.24
CA MET A 104 7.03 -3.61 -0.45
C MET A 104 7.19 -3.12 0.99
N PHE A 105 7.77 -3.99 1.84
CA PHE A 105 8.00 -3.77 3.26
C PHE A 105 9.47 -4.06 3.62
N SER A 106 9.86 -3.82 4.88
CA SER A 106 11.26 -3.89 5.32
C SER A 106 11.49 -4.93 6.41
N PHE A 107 10.90 -6.11 6.24
CA PHE A 107 11.08 -7.32 7.03
C PHE A 107 10.62 -7.23 8.50
N TYR A 108 10.35 -8.40 9.08
CA TYR A 108 10.15 -8.59 10.51
C TYR A 108 11.40 -9.17 11.16
N ALA A 109 11.62 -8.84 12.43
CA ALA A 109 12.62 -9.51 13.26
C ALA A 109 12.28 -11.00 13.50
N PRO A 110 13.27 -11.83 13.83
CA PRO A 110 13.04 -13.12 14.46
C PRO A 110 12.19 -12.99 15.73
N ASP A 111 11.54 -14.10 16.15
CA ASP A 111 10.67 -14.06 17.32
C ASP A 111 11.43 -13.65 18.58
N GLY A 112 10.89 -12.66 19.28
CA GLY A 112 11.44 -12.15 20.52
C GLY A 112 12.62 -11.17 20.37
N GLU A 113 13.02 -10.87 19.13
CA GLU A 113 14.12 -9.96 18.85
C GLU A 113 13.61 -8.57 18.40
N ASN A 114 14.47 -7.56 18.47
CA ASN A 114 14.16 -6.22 18.01
C ASN A 114 14.68 -6.05 16.58
N ILE A 115 13.83 -5.59 15.66
CA ILE A 115 14.21 -5.35 14.25
C ILE A 115 15.39 -4.38 14.11
N LEU A 116 15.58 -3.48 15.06
CA LEU A 116 16.68 -2.50 15.04
C LEU A 116 18.05 -3.15 15.22
N ASP A 117 18.13 -4.31 15.89
CA ASP A 117 19.36 -5.06 16.06
C ASP A 117 19.82 -5.74 14.77
N HIS A 118 18.90 -5.82 13.78
CA HIS A 118 19.10 -6.45 12.47
C HIS A 118 19.26 -5.46 11.32
N LYS A 119 19.51 -4.19 11.61
CA LYS A 119 19.57 -3.12 10.61
C LYS A 119 20.43 -3.49 9.40
N GLU A 120 21.65 -3.96 9.60
CA GLU A 120 22.57 -4.31 8.52
C GLU A 120 21.97 -5.40 7.61
N ARG A 121 21.36 -6.42 8.21
CA ARG A 121 20.70 -7.49 7.48
C ARG A 121 19.49 -7.01 6.71
N VAL A 122 18.68 -6.12 7.28
CA VAL A 122 17.55 -5.48 6.59
C VAL A 122 18.04 -4.78 5.31
N PHE A 123 19.09 -3.96 5.42
CA PHE A 123 19.62 -3.22 4.26
C PHE A 123 20.28 -4.12 3.22
N GLU A 124 20.92 -5.22 3.63
CA GLU A 124 21.42 -6.24 2.70
C GLU A 124 20.28 -6.84 1.86
N GLU A 125 19.20 -7.30 2.52
CA GLU A 125 18.06 -7.92 1.83
C GLU A 125 17.26 -6.90 0.99
N LEU A 126 17.08 -5.66 1.46
CA LEU A 126 16.51 -4.58 0.65
C LEU A 126 17.34 -4.29 -0.59
N GLY A 127 18.66 -4.38 -0.48
CA GLY A 127 19.58 -4.23 -1.61
C GLY A 127 19.36 -5.29 -2.68
N LYS A 128 19.20 -6.56 -2.28
CA LYS A 128 18.90 -7.67 -3.21
C LYS A 128 17.58 -7.47 -3.94
N LEU A 129 16.54 -7.08 -3.19
CA LEU A 129 15.20 -6.78 -3.77
C LEU A 129 15.27 -5.60 -4.74
N LYS A 130 15.98 -4.53 -4.39
CA LYS A 130 16.18 -3.35 -5.25
C LYS A 130 16.88 -3.72 -6.55
N ASP A 131 17.98 -4.50 -6.49
CA ASP A 131 18.71 -4.88 -7.68
C ASP A 131 17.89 -5.80 -8.59
N LEU A 132 17.13 -6.73 -8.01
CA LEU A 132 16.19 -7.58 -8.74
C LEU A 132 15.08 -6.73 -9.41
N ALA A 133 14.46 -5.78 -8.69
CA ALA A 133 13.44 -4.90 -9.23
C ALA A 133 13.96 -4.05 -10.39
N LYS A 134 15.17 -3.51 -10.25
CA LYS A 134 15.84 -2.73 -11.30
C LYS A 134 16.07 -3.56 -12.56
N SER A 135 16.44 -4.84 -12.42
CA SER A 135 16.62 -5.74 -13.57
C SER A 135 15.30 -6.04 -14.31
N HIS A 136 14.17 -5.90 -13.66
CA HIS A 136 12.83 -6.05 -14.23
C HIS A 136 12.18 -4.71 -14.65
N GLY A 137 12.85 -3.57 -14.45
CA GLY A 137 12.34 -2.26 -14.82
C GLY A 137 11.17 -1.77 -13.95
N VAL A 138 10.95 -2.33 -12.76
CA VAL A 138 9.94 -1.90 -11.80
C VAL A 138 10.54 -1.03 -10.70
N VAL A 139 9.73 -0.19 -10.08
CA VAL A 139 10.11 0.70 -8.97
C VAL A 139 9.51 0.16 -7.68
N LEU A 140 10.36 -0.14 -6.71
CA LEU A 140 9.92 -0.51 -5.37
C LEU A 140 9.45 0.71 -4.59
N CYS A 141 8.31 0.56 -3.91
CA CYS A 141 7.74 1.58 -3.06
C CYS A 141 7.51 1.00 -1.65
N HIS A 142 8.32 1.44 -0.69
CA HIS A 142 8.26 0.99 0.69
C HIS A 142 7.09 1.65 1.41
N GLU A 143 6.19 0.85 1.97
CA GLU A 143 5.11 1.30 2.82
C GLU A 143 5.52 1.25 4.30
N ASN A 144 5.22 2.32 5.04
CA ASN A 144 5.34 2.31 6.49
C ASN A 144 4.27 1.40 7.13
N GLU A 145 4.73 0.45 7.95
CA GLU A 145 3.89 -0.57 8.59
C GLU A 145 4.45 -0.92 9.96
N ALA A 146 3.58 -1.41 10.86
CA ALA A 146 3.95 -1.85 12.19
C ALA A 146 4.97 -3.00 12.18
N LYS A 147 5.89 -3.00 13.15
CA LYS A 147 6.82 -4.10 13.45
C LYS A 147 7.89 -4.41 12.40
N ILE A 148 7.94 -3.69 11.29
CA ILE A 148 9.03 -3.76 10.31
C ILE A 148 10.07 -2.67 10.59
N TYR A 149 11.21 -2.68 9.90
CA TYR A 149 12.23 -1.66 10.10
C TYR A 149 11.71 -0.24 9.82
N GLY A 150 11.01 -0.06 8.71
CA GLY A 150 10.46 1.23 8.26
C GLY A 150 9.06 1.53 8.81
N ASP A 151 8.87 1.50 10.11
CA ASP A 151 7.60 1.76 10.79
C ASP A 151 7.39 3.26 11.11
N ILE A 152 8.47 4.03 11.28
CA ILE A 152 8.43 5.48 11.56
C ILE A 152 9.08 6.30 10.45
N PRO A 153 8.72 7.60 10.31
CA PRO A 153 9.21 8.45 9.22
C PRO A 153 10.74 8.51 9.09
N ALA A 154 11.46 8.56 10.20
CA ALA A 154 12.92 8.63 10.19
C ALA A 154 13.56 7.37 9.55
N ARG A 155 13.00 6.19 9.80
CA ARG A 155 13.49 4.93 9.22
C ARG A 155 13.06 4.76 7.76
N CYS A 156 11.85 5.20 7.40
CA CYS A 156 11.45 5.29 5.99
C CYS A 156 12.36 6.23 5.20
N ARG A 157 12.73 7.37 5.78
CA ARG A 157 13.68 8.32 5.20
C ARG A 157 15.06 7.70 5.03
N GLU A 158 15.53 6.98 6.02
CA GLU A 158 16.83 6.29 5.96
C GLU A 158 16.87 5.26 4.82
N ILE A 159 15.80 4.46 4.64
CA ILE A 159 15.71 3.53 3.51
C ILE A 159 15.83 4.29 2.17
N TYR A 160 15.09 5.37 2.00
CA TYR A 160 15.16 6.17 0.78
C TYR A 160 16.56 6.73 0.53
N ASP A 161 17.21 7.28 1.55
CA ASP A 161 18.53 7.93 1.43
C ASP A 161 19.65 6.92 1.15
N VAL A 162 19.66 5.76 1.84
CA VAL A 162 20.68 4.72 1.66
C VAL A 162 20.66 4.17 0.24
N PHE A 163 19.47 4.03 -0.37
CA PHE A 163 19.34 3.54 -1.74
C PHE A 163 19.28 4.67 -2.79
N GLY A 164 19.61 5.91 -2.42
CA GLY A 164 19.68 7.04 -3.35
C GLY A 164 18.36 7.32 -4.06
N GLY A 165 17.23 6.94 -3.46
CA GLY A 165 15.91 7.11 -4.02
C GLY A 165 15.45 6.02 -5.01
N ASP A 166 16.21 4.93 -5.17
CA ASP A 166 15.78 3.78 -5.99
C ASP A 166 14.60 3.02 -5.34
N ILE A 167 14.49 3.06 -4.00
CA ILE A 167 13.29 2.64 -3.26
C ILE A 167 12.52 3.90 -2.88
N LYS A 168 11.30 4.07 -3.40
CA LYS A 168 10.41 5.18 -3.10
C LYS A 168 9.58 4.91 -1.83
N THR A 169 8.77 5.87 -1.42
CA THR A 169 7.87 5.75 -0.27
C THR A 169 6.42 5.64 -0.74
N VAL A 170 5.68 4.69 -0.19
CA VAL A 170 4.22 4.76 -0.06
C VAL A 170 3.92 5.40 1.28
N PHE A 171 3.20 6.51 1.28
CA PHE A 171 2.86 7.20 2.52
C PHE A 171 1.47 6.77 3.00
N ASP A 172 1.41 5.87 3.97
CA ASP A 172 0.17 5.48 4.65
C ASP A 172 0.02 6.31 5.93
N MET A 173 -0.89 7.27 5.89
CA MET A 173 -1.09 8.19 7.00
C MET A 173 -1.79 7.54 8.19
N GLY A 174 -2.67 6.54 7.95
CA GLY A 174 -3.35 5.81 9.01
C GLY A 174 -2.42 4.91 9.81
N ASN A 175 -1.48 4.26 9.14
CA ASN A 175 -0.45 3.45 9.80
C ASN A 175 0.43 4.30 10.72
N TYR A 176 0.77 5.52 10.32
CA TYR A 176 1.51 6.44 11.20
C TYR A 176 0.73 6.79 12.47
N VAL A 177 -0.58 7.09 12.34
CA VAL A 177 -1.42 7.36 13.53
C VAL A 177 -1.43 6.15 14.48
N LEU A 178 -1.58 4.93 13.93
CA LEU A 178 -1.59 3.69 14.74
C LEU A 178 -0.25 3.44 15.46
N GLU A 179 0.85 3.92 14.90
CA GLU A 179 2.20 3.87 15.53
C GLU A 179 2.49 5.10 16.42
N GLY A 180 1.48 5.93 16.69
CA GLY A 180 1.63 7.11 17.56
C GLY A 180 2.41 8.26 16.92
N VAL A 181 2.56 8.25 15.61
CA VAL A 181 3.22 9.30 14.83
C VAL A 181 2.18 10.26 14.28
N LYS A 182 2.45 11.56 14.35
CA LYS A 182 1.64 12.59 13.70
C LYS A 182 1.99 12.65 12.21
N PRO A 183 1.03 12.33 11.29
CA PRO A 183 1.34 12.32 9.86
C PRO A 183 1.69 13.71 9.30
N TYR A 184 1.08 14.78 9.86
CA TYR A 184 1.26 16.15 9.42
C TYR A 184 1.49 17.12 10.60
N PRO A 185 2.37 18.11 10.46
CA PRO A 185 3.22 18.38 9.28
C PRO A 185 4.55 17.59 9.25
N GLU A 186 4.97 17.00 10.38
CA GLU A 186 6.36 16.55 10.59
C GLU A 186 6.70 15.34 9.71
N ALA A 187 5.91 14.25 9.77
CA ALA A 187 6.18 13.05 8.98
C ALA A 187 6.12 13.33 7.47
N TYR A 188 5.07 14.03 7.04
CA TYR A 188 4.94 14.45 5.66
C TYR A 188 6.08 15.36 5.22
N GLY A 189 6.44 16.37 6.03
CA GLY A 189 7.54 17.29 5.71
C GLY A 189 8.89 16.60 5.52
N LEU A 190 9.15 15.52 6.30
CA LEU A 190 10.37 14.72 6.18
C LEU A 190 10.40 13.86 4.92
N LEU A 191 9.26 13.36 4.46
CA LEU A 191 9.18 12.33 3.41
C LEU A 191 8.67 12.84 2.07
N ARG A 192 8.13 14.05 1.97
CA ARG A 192 7.39 14.55 0.80
C ARG A 192 8.11 14.40 -0.55
N ASP A 193 9.45 14.45 -0.55
CA ASP A 193 10.27 14.32 -1.76
C ASP A 193 10.56 12.86 -2.14
N SER A 194 10.29 11.91 -1.24
CA SER A 194 10.44 10.47 -1.46
C SER A 194 9.14 9.77 -1.85
N ILE A 195 7.98 10.43 -1.66
CA ILE A 195 6.66 9.83 -1.86
C ILE A 195 6.41 9.55 -3.34
N ALA A 196 6.13 8.28 -3.67
CA ALA A 196 5.67 7.88 -4.99
C ALA A 196 4.14 7.98 -5.11
N TYR A 197 3.43 7.56 -4.07
CA TYR A 197 1.97 7.62 -3.97
C TYR A 197 1.50 7.45 -2.52
N PHE A 198 0.20 7.58 -2.30
CA PHE A 198 -0.41 7.54 -0.97
C PHE A 198 -1.35 6.35 -0.81
N HIS A 199 -1.37 5.76 0.39
CA HIS A 199 -2.47 4.95 0.87
C HIS A 199 -3.39 5.80 1.74
N ILE A 200 -4.68 5.69 1.49
CA ILE A 200 -5.72 6.38 2.28
C ILE A 200 -6.35 5.39 3.24
N LYS A 201 -5.86 5.47 4.43
CA LYS A 201 -6.39 4.86 5.64
C LYS A 201 -6.53 5.97 6.68
N ASP A 202 -7.62 6.00 7.41
CA ASP A 202 -7.78 6.93 8.52
C ASP A 202 -7.97 6.16 9.83
N SER A 203 -7.40 6.67 10.89
CA SER A 203 -7.38 5.99 12.18
C SER A 203 -7.32 6.98 13.33
N LEU A 204 -7.67 6.48 14.51
CA LEU A 204 -7.53 7.18 15.78
C LEU A 204 -6.33 6.63 16.54
N SER A 205 -5.62 7.47 17.26
CA SER A 205 -4.49 7.08 18.13
C SER A 205 -4.89 6.03 19.20
N ALA A 206 -6.18 5.93 19.51
CA ALA A 206 -6.74 4.87 20.34
C ALA A 206 -6.74 3.47 19.68
N GLY A 207 -6.33 3.33 18.41
CA GLY A 207 -6.20 2.07 17.70
C GLY A 207 -7.39 1.69 16.82
N ALA A 208 -8.39 2.58 16.64
CA ALA A 208 -9.53 2.33 15.77
C ALA A 208 -9.27 2.82 14.33
N ILE A 209 -9.69 2.03 13.34
CA ILE A 209 -9.74 2.47 11.93
C ILE A 209 -11.12 3.07 11.67
N VAL A 210 -11.16 4.23 11.01
CA VAL A 210 -12.36 5.01 10.78
C VAL A 210 -12.42 5.49 9.32
N PRO A 211 -13.60 5.89 8.81
CA PRO A 211 -13.70 6.43 7.46
C PRO A 211 -12.82 7.67 7.25
N PRO A 212 -12.33 7.92 6.04
CA PRO A 212 -11.50 9.08 5.71
C PRO A 212 -12.10 10.39 6.23
N GLY A 213 -11.30 11.20 6.91
CA GLY A 213 -11.70 12.47 7.53
C GLY A 213 -12.41 12.34 8.89
N ARG A 214 -12.46 11.11 9.44
CA ARG A 214 -13.04 10.87 10.77
C ARG A 214 -11.98 10.52 11.82
N GLY A 215 -10.72 10.46 11.40
CA GLY A 215 -9.57 10.15 12.24
C GLY A 215 -8.58 11.30 12.36
N GLU A 216 -7.34 10.92 12.63
CA GLU A 216 -6.23 11.82 12.94
C GLU A 216 -5.15 11.82 11.83
N ALA A 217 -5.45 11.20 10.66
CA ALA A 217 -4.50 11.03 9.57
C ALA A 217 -4.16 12.31 8.77
N ASN A 218 -4.88 13.43 9.00
CA ASN A 218 -4.67 14.71 8.31
C ASN A 218 -4.73 14.60 6.77
N ILE A 219 -5.60 13.75 6.24
CA ILE A 219 -5.69 13.43 4.81
C ILE A 219 -5.81 14.70 3.97
N LYS A 220 -6.74 15.60 4.35
CA LYS A 220 -7.04 16.83 3.61
C LYS A 220 -5.84 17.75 3.52
N GLU A 221 -5.16 17.99 4.63
CA GLU A 221 -4.00 18.88 4.73
C GLU A 221 -2.83 18.34 3.91
N ILE A 222 -2.56 17.02 4.02
CA ILE A 222 -1.47 16.37 3.29
C ILE A 222 -1.72 16.42 1.79
N LEU A 223 -2.91 16.05 1.31
CA LEU A 223 -3.22 16.05 -0.12
C LEU A 223 -3.22 17.48 -0.70
N ALA A 224 -3.78 18.46 0.04
CA ALA A 224 -3.78 19.85 -0.40
C ALA A 224 -2.37 20.45 -0.50
N ASP A 225 -1.46 20.05 0.39
CA ASP A 225 -0.06 20.45 0.35
C ASP A 225 0.69 19.75 -0.78
N HIS A 226 0.46 18.43 -0.94
CA HIS A 226 1.17 17.64 -1.95
C HIS A 226 0.81 18.05 -3.38
N VAL A 227 -0.43 18.41 -3.67
CA VAL A 227 -0.87 18.97 -4.97
C VAL A 227 -0.08 20.22 -5.35
N LYS A 228 0.31 21.04 -4.37
CA LYS A 228 1.13 22.24 -4.60
C LYS A 228 2.62 21.91 -4.76
N TYR A 229 3.09 20.87 -4.09
CA TYR A 229 4.49 20.48 -4.03
C TYR A 229 4.90 19.59 -5.21
N ALA A 230 4.06 18.61 -5.57
CA ALA A 230 4.37 17.62 -6.61
C ALA A 230 4.51 18.29 -7.98
N LYS A 231 5.45 17.77 -8.76
CA LYS A 231 5.70 18.23 -10.15
C LYS A 231 4.87 17.45 -11.16
N ASP A 232 4.61 16.18 -10.84
CA ASP A 232 3.87 15.22 -11.68
C ASP A 232 2.59 14.80 -11.00
N ASP A 233 1.63 14.29 -11.76
CA ASP A 233 0.43 13.66 -11.25
C ASP A 233 0.79 12.43 -10.40
N PHE A 234 0.00 12.16 -9.35
CA PHE A 234 0.30 11.10 -8.40
C PHE A 234 -0.94 10.30 -8.01
N PHE A 235 -0.73 9.05 -7.68
CA PHE A 235 -1.80 8.16 -7.24
C PHE A 235 -2.13 8.35 -5.76
N VAL A 236 -3.42 8.20 -5.48
CA VAL A 236 -3.98 8.11 -4.13
C VAL A 236 -4.82 6.84 -4.09
N SER A 237 -4.34 5.82 -3.42
CA SER A 237 -4.93 4.48 -3.36
C SER A 237 -5.77 4.33 -2.10
N ILE A 238 -7.05 4.01 -2.27
CA ILE A 238 -8.00 3.83 -1.16
C ILE A 238 -7.76 2.45 -0.53
N GLU A 239 -7.41 2.42 0.76
CA GLU A 239 -7.20 1.22 1.58
C GLU A 239 -7.94 1.37 2.92
N PRO A 240 -9.27 1.35 2.96
CA PRO A 240 -10.02 1.83 4.11
C PRO A 240 -9.99 0.90 5.33
N HIS A 241 -9.81 -0.41 5.17
CA HIS A 241 -9.84 -1.43 6.24
C HIS A 241 -11.06 -1.31 7.19
N LEU A 242 -12.19 -0.82 6.69
CA LEU A 242 -13.39 -0.58 7.50
C LEU A 242 -14.20 -1.85 7.78
N GLN A 243 -14.12 -2.83 6.86
CA GLN A 243 -14.74 -4.13 7.06
C GLN A 243 -13.66 -5.13 7.50
N LEU A 244 -13.90 -5.81 8.63
CA LEU A 244 -13.01 -6.88 9.09
C LEU A 244 -13.13 -8.09 8.13
N PHE A 245 -12.12 -8.31 7.31
CA PHE A 245 -12.01 -9.54 6.54
C PHE A 245 -11.17 -10.57 7.30
N SER A 246 -11.46 -11.86 7.04
CA SER A 246 -10.71 -12.95 7.65
C SER A 246 -9.22 -12.84 7.27
N GLY A 247 -8.38 -12.44 8.20
CA GLY A 247 -6.94 -12.24 7.97
C GLY A 247 -6.42 -10.84 8.31
N LEU A 248 -7.29 -9.81 8.42
CA LEU A 248 -6.86 -8.48 8.82
C LEU A 248 -6.14 -8.48 10.17
N ASN A 249 -6.72 -9.17 11.18
CA ASN A 249 -6.12 -9.33 12.50
C ASN A 249 -4.76 -10.07 12.46
N ALA A 250 -4.60 -11.01 11.52
CA ALA A 250 -3.34 -11.73 11.32
C ALA A 250 -2.29 -10.87 10.63
N LEU A 251 -2.70 -10.01 9.70
CA LEU A 251 -1.82 -9.08 8.99
C LEU A 251 -1.27 -7.99 9.91
N VAL A 252 -2.10 -7.47 10.81
CA VAL A 252 -1.76 -6.29 11.62
C VAL A 252 -1.40 -6.67 13.06
N GLY A 253 -1.69 -7.91 13.48
CA GLY A 253 -1.37 -8.44 14.83
C GLY A 253 -2.06 -7.69 15.98
N ARG A 254 -3.13 -6.94 15.69
CA ARG A 254 -3.94 -6.19 16.65
C ARG A 254 -5.43 -6.45 16.40
N SER A 255 -6.23 -6.42 17.45
CA SER A 255 -7.69 -6.37 17.35
C SER A 255 -8.07 -4.89 17.14
N PHE A 256 -8.73 -4.59 16.02
CA PHE A 256 -9.26 -3.25 15.77
C PHE A 256 -10.70 -3.17 16.28
N ASP A 257 -10.99 -2.16 17.10
CA ASP A 257 -12.35 -1.79 17.44
C ASP A 257 -12.81 -0.69 16.48
N ASN A 258 -13.59 -1.09 15.46
CA ASN A 258 -14.16 -0.12 14.54
C ASN A 258 -15.48 0.40 15.09
N PRO A 259 -15.59 1.70 15.43
CA PRO A 259 -16.84 2.29 15.91
C PRO A 259 -17.91 2.40 14.81
N TYR A 260 -17.53 2.26 13.54
CA TYR A 260 -18.42 2.26 12.38
C TYR A 260 -18.79 0.82 12.02
N LYS A 261 -20.07 0.57 11.83
CA LYS A 261 -20.58 -0.76 11.47
C LYS A 261 -21.27 -0.69 10.13
N TYR A 262 -20.91 -1.60 9.26
CA TYR A 262 -21.44 -1.73 7.92
C TYR A 262 -22.06 -3.11 7.75
N ASN A 263 -23.06 -3.22 6.87
CA ASN A 263 -23.73 -4.50 6.60
C ASN A 263 -22.81 -5.43 5.80
N ASP A 264 -22.01 -4.87 4.91
CA ASP A 264 -21.07 -5.63 4.06
C ASP A 264 -19.86 -4.78 3.64
N ALA A 265 -18.95 -5.41 2.93
CA ALA A 265 -17.73 -4.79 2.41
C ALA A 265 -18.03 -3.68 1.39
N LYS A 266 -19.07 -3.83 0.58
CA LYS A 266 -19.44 -2.86 -0.45
C LYS A 266 -19.94 -1.56 0.18
N GLU A 267 -20.76 -1.66 1.24
CA GLU A 267 -21.20 -0.48 1.99
C GLU A 267 -20.02 0.24 2.66
N ALA A 268 -19.15 -0.50 3.34
CA ALA A 268 -17.95 0.05 3.98
C ALA A 268 -17.04 0.78 3.00
N PHE A 269 -16.75 0.14 1.88
CA PHE A 269 -15.90 0.72 0.84
C PHE A 269 -16.55 1.94 0.18
N THR A 270 -17.87 1.89 -0.06
CA THR A 270 -18.63 2.99 -0.64
C THR A 270 -18.56 4.24 0.25
N ASP A 271 -18.74 4.07 1.57
CA ASP A 271 -18.61 5.19 2.51
C ASP A 271 -17.19 5.79 2.49
N ALA A 272 -16.16 4.93 2.44
CA ALA A 272 -14.78 5.39 2.35
C ALA A 272 -14.52 6.23 1.08
N VAL A 273 -15.02 5.78 -0.08
CA VAL A 273 -14.89 6.51 -1.35
C VAL A 273 -15.59 7.87 -1.30
N ILE A 274 -16.82 7.91 -0.79
CA ILE A 274 -17.60 9.15 -0.66
C ILE A 274 -16.85 10.13 0.25
N LYS A 275 -16.41 9.65 1.42
CA LYS A 275 -15.71 10.49 2.41
C LYS A 275 -14.37 11.00 1.88
N LEU A 276 -13.61 10.17 1.18
CA LEU A 276 -12.36 10.64 0.56
C LEU A 276 -12.63 11.74 -0.47
N LYS A 277 -13.63 11.57 -1.32
CA LYS A 277 -13.97 12.58 -2.35
C LYS A 277 -14.35 13.94 -1.76
N GLU A 278 -14.95 13.97 -0.55
CA GLU A 278 -15.24 15.20 0.18
C GLU A 278 -13.96 15.93 0.68
N LEU A 279 -12.83 15.22 0.79
CA LEU A 279 -11.56 15.76 1.30
C LEU A 279 -10.60 16.19 0.19
N LEU A 280 -10.86 15.82 -1.05
CA LEU A 280 -9.98 16.19 -2.18
C LEU A 280 -9.95 17.71 -2.37
N PRO A 281 -8.75 18.30 -2.62
CA PRO A 281 -8.57 19.74 -2.81
C PRO A 281 -9.17 20.27 -4.13
#